data_850c693f1ec6d2e512ee0307ecf75c07
#
_entry.id   850c693f1ec6d2e512ee0307ecf75c07
#
_cell.length_a   1.000
_cell.length_b   1.000
_cell.length_c   1.000
_cell.angle_alpha   90.00
_cell.angle_beta   90.00
_cell.angle_gamma   90.00
#
_symmetry.space_group_name_H-M   'P 1'
#
loop_
_entity.id
_entity.type
_entity.pdbx_description
1 polymer ?
#
loop_
_entity_poly.entity_id
_entity_poly.type
_entity_poly.pdbx_seq_one_letter_code
_entity_poly.pdbx_strand_id
1 'polypeptide(L)'
;NRYGKSKFYGEKRILELSGKGLKWYLIRTSKLFGPKAASQAAKPSFFDLMLKASQGRDKLEVVNEEFSCFTYTPDLAGATKELVDEDSGYGIYHIINSGFCTWYKAAVELFKLAGTEIKVKAVTGEKFVRSAKRPKYSVLLNTKLPPLRDYREALKKYLKIKTL
;
A
#
# COMPACT_ATOMS: atom_id res chain seq x y z
N ASN A 1 -17.28 -7.63 -3.18
CA ASN A 1 -17.34 -8.01 -1.76
C ASN A 1 -17.83 -6.83 -0.90
N ARG A 2 -18.15 -7.07 0.38
CA ARG A 2 -18.70 -6.04 1.29
C ARG A 2 -17.74 -4.85 1.49
N TYR A 3 -16.44 -5.09 1.60
CA TYR A 3 -15.44 -4.04 1.74
C TYR A 3 -15.44 -3.08 0.54
N GLY A 4 -15.38 -3.62 -0.69
CA GLY A 4 -15.41 -2.80 -1.91
C GLY A 4 -16.70 -1.99 -2.02
N LYS A 5 -17.85 -2.61 -1.68
CA LYS A 5 -19.14 -1.90 -1.66
C LYS A 5 -19.14 -0.73 -0.66
N SER A 6 -18.64 -0.92 0.57
CA SER A 6 -18.62 0.14 1.58
C SER A 6 -17.73 1.31 1.15
N LYS A 7 -16.56 1.05 0.53
CA LYS A 7 -15.70 2.09 -0.03
C LYS A 7 -16.37 2.84 -1.16
N PHE A 8 -16.98 2.11 -2.10
CA PHE A 8 -17.73 2.71 -3.22
C PHE A 8 -18.88 3.60 -2.75
N TYR A 9 -19.65 3.16 -1.74
CA TYR A 9 -20.72 3.99 -1.18
C TYR A 9 -20.18 5.27 -0.54
N GLY A 10 -19.04 5.23 0.16
CA GLY A 10 -18.39 6.42 0.69
C GLY A 10 -17.98 7.40 -0.41
N GLU A 11 -17.37 6.91 -1.49
CA GLU A 11 -17.04 7.74 -2.66
C GLU A 11 -18.29 8.36 -3.29
N LYS A 12 -19.36 7.57 -3.49
CA LYS A 12 -20.61 8.04 -4.06
C LYS A 12 -21.23 9.17 -3.22
N ARG A 13 -21.22 9.04 -1.89
CA ARG A 13 -21.73 10.11 -0.99
C ARG A 13 -20.93 11.41 -1.10
N ILE A 14 -19.60 11.34 -1.24
CA ILE A 14 -18.77 12.52 -1.46
C ILE A 14 -19.15 13.19 -2.80
N LEU A 15 -19.30 12.40 -3.87
CA LEU A 15 -19.69 12.92 -5.19
C LEU A 15 -21.09 13.57 -5.18
N GLU A 16 -22.06 12.99 -4.48
CA GLU A 16 -23.39 13.56 -4.31
C GLU A 16 -23.35 14.92 -3.57
N LEU A 17 -22.47 15.07 -2.58
CA LEU A 17 -22.30 16.29 -1.83
C LEU A 17 -21.48 17.36 -2.59
N SER A 18 -20.64 16.96 -3.52
CA SER A 18 -19.83 17.90 -4.34
C SER A 18 -20.71 18.87 -5.13
N GLY A 19 -21.86 18.41 -5.63
CA GLY A 19 -22.86 19.24 -6.30
C GLY A 19 -23.53 20.31 -5.40
N LYS A 20 -23.28 20.25 -4.06
CA LYS A 20 -23.78 21.19 -3.06
C LYS A 20 -22.68 22.12 -2.53
N GLY A 21 -21.59 22.32 -3.26
CA GLY A 21 -20.47 23.20 -2.89
C GLY A 21 -19.48 22.63 -1.88
N LEU A 22 -19.50 21.31 -1.60
CA LEU A 22 -18.50 20.67 -0.75
C LEU A 22 -17.12 20.72 -1.43
N LYS A 23 -16.14 21.26 -0.72
CA LYS A 23 -14.72 21.22 -1.10
C LYS A 23 -14.12 19.88 -0.66
N TRP A 24 -13.52 19.09 -1.57
CA TRP A 24 -13.10 17.73 -1.23
C TRP A 24 -11.96 17.19 -2.11
N TYR A 25 -11.13 16.38 -1.49
CA TYR A 25 -10.17 15.53 -2.17
C TYR A 25 -10.45 14.07 -1.81
N LEU A 26 -10.64 13.21 -2.80
CA LEU A 26 -10.81 11.78 -2.61
C LEU A 26 -9.53 11.08 -3.03
N ILE A 27 -8.76 10.61 -2.05
CA ILE A 27 -7.47 9.98 -2.29
C ILE A 27 -7.64 8.47 -2.26
N ARG A 28 -7.34 7.83 -3.39
CA ARG A 28 -7.22 6.37 -3.48
C ARG A 28 -5.74 5.99 -3.36
N THR A 29 -5.47 5.05 -2.50
CA THR A 29 -4.13 4.52 -2.24
C THR A 29 -4.15 3.00 -2.11
N SER A 30 -2.98 2.36 -2.00
CA SER A 30 -2.85 0.90 -1.95
C SER A 30 -1.73 0.48 -1.00
N LYS A 31 -1.89 -0.64 -0.31
CA LYS A 31 -0.87 -1.36 0.48
C LYS A 31 0.07 -0.47 1.30
N LEU A 32 -0.48 0.20 2.29
CA LEU A 32 0.26 1.15 3.12
C LEU A 32 1.34 0.44 3.96
N PHE A 33 2.51 1.08 4.03
CA PHE A 33 3.59 0.71 4.94
C PHE A 33 4.32 1.97 5.43
N GLY A 34 4.97 1.90 6.59
CA GLY A 34 5.66 3.05 7.15
C GLY A 34 5.86 2.93 8.65
N PRO A 35 6.32 3.99 9.32
CA PRO A 35 6.48 4.03 10.76
C PRO A 35 5.20 3.60 11.48
N LYS A 36 5.38 2.95 12.64
CA LYS A 36 4.24 2.52 13.46
C LYS A 36 3.41 3.73 13.85
N ALA A 37 2.11 3.66 13.59
CA ALA A 37 1.19 4.70 14.03
C ALA A 37 1.04 4.69 15.56
N ALA A 38 0.75 5.85 16.15
CA ALA A 38 0.55 6.01 17.58
C ALA A 38 -0.71 5.26 18.09
N SER A 39 -1.68 5.02 17.23
CA SER A 39 -2.92 4.30 17.59
C SER A 39 -2.66 2.83 17.91
N GLN A 40 -3.20 2.36 19.04
CA GLN A 40 -3.17 0.94 19.41
C GLN A 40 -3.94 0.04 18.41
N ALA A 41 -4.90 0.60 17.67
CA ALA A 41 -5.65 -0.11 16.63
C ALA A 41 -4.88 -0.26 15.30
N ALA A 42 -3.69 0.35 15.18
CA ALA A 42 -2.89 0.28 13.96
C ALA A 42 -2.42 -1.15 13.69
N LYS A 43 -2.79 -1.68 12.54
CA LYS A 43 -2.37 -3.00 12.09
C LYS A 43 -0.97 -2.93 11.49
N PRO A 44 -0.12 -3.96 11.71
CA PRO A 44 1.18 -4.04 11.08
C PRO A 44 1.03 -4.11 9.55
N SER A 45 1.99 -3.50 8.84
CA SER A 45 2.06 -3.59 7.38
C SER A 45 2.42 -5.00 6.91
N PHE A 46 2.29 -5.25 5.61
CA PHE A 46 2.77 -6.50 5.00
C PHE A 46 4.27 -6.73 5.29
N PHE A 47 5.08 -5.69 5.18
CA PHE A 47 6.52 -5.78 5.43
C PHE A 47 6.84 -6.12 6.89
N ASP A 48 6.09 -5.55 7.84
CA ASP A 48 6.21 -5.91 9.26
C ASP A 48 5.88 -7.37 9.51
N LEU A 49 4.79 -7.84 8.89
CA LEU A 49 4.35 -9.23 9.02
C LEU A 49 5.38 -10.20 8.42
N MET A 50 6.00 -9.85 7.29
CA MET A 50 7.03 -10.68 6.67
C MET A 50 8.30 -10.74 7.51
N LEU A 51 8.79 -9.62 8.04
CA LEU A 51 9.93 -9.60 8.95
C LEU A 51 9.67 -10.40 10.22
N LYS A 52 8.47 -10.28 10.80
CA LYS A 52 8.09 -11.10 11.97
C LYS A 52 8.00 -12.58 11.62
N ALA A 53 7.42 -12.90 10.46
CA ALA A 53 7.24 -14.29 10.03
C ALA A 53 8.55 -14.98 9.65
N SER A 54 9.61 -14.25 9.32
CA SER A 54 10.92 -14.81 8.99
C SER A 54 11.73 -15.27 10.21
N GLN A 55 11.39 -14.77 11.39
CA GLN A 55 12.11 -15.12 12.63
C GLN A 55 12.02 -16.63 12.92
N GLY A 56 13.17 -17.28 13.03
CA GLY A 56 13.28 -18.72 13.29
C GLY A 56 12.76 -19.62 12.15
N ARG A 57 12.75 -19.11 10.91
CA ARG A 57 12.32 -19.90 9.74
C ARG A 57 13.31 -19.75 8.59
N ASP A 58 13.53 -20.85 7.88
CA ASP A 58 14.40 -20.89 6.69
C ASP A 58 13.61 -20.61 5.40
N LYS A 59 12.28 -20.68 5.48
CA LYS A 59 11.41 -20.55 4.31
C LYS A 59 10.07 -19.89 4.62
N LEU A 60 9.64 -19.05 3.68
CA LEU A 60 8.28 -18.48 3.64
C LEU A 60 7.62 -18.75 2.29
N GLU A 61 6.29 -18.93 2.30
CA GLU A 61 5.48 -19.04 1.11
C GLU A 61 4.65 -17.79 0.92
N VAL A 62 4.73 -17.19 -0.28
CA VAL A 62 4.10 -15.90 -0.56
C VAL A 62 3.40 -15.93 -1.92
N VAL A 63 2.22 -15.35 -2.01
CA VAL A 63 1.39 -15.32 -3.23
C VAL A 63 2.05 -14.51 -4.34
N ASN A 64 2.11 -15.08 -5.55
CA ASN A 64 2.71 -14.45 -6.73
C ASN A 64 1.72 -14.14 -7.87
N GLU A 65 0.44 -13.99 -7.57
CA GLU A 65 -0.62 -13.74 -8.57
C GLU A 65 -1.32 -12.40 -8.40
N GLU A 66 -1.14 -11.75 -7.24
CA GLU A 66 -1.86 -10.54 -6.87
C GLU A 66 -0.95 -9.32 -7.02
N PHE A 67 -1.14 -8.55 -8.09
CA PHE A 67 -0.39 -7.31 -8.35
C PHE A 67 -1.03 -6.11 -7.67
N SER A 68 -0.19 -5.26 -7.05
CA SER A 68 -0.62 -4.02 -6.41
C SER A 68 0.53 -3.02 -6.26
N CYS A 69 0.21 -1.77 -5.95
CA CYS A 69 1.18 -0.78 -5.54
C CYS A 69 1.39 -0.85 -4.02
N PHE A 70 2.60 -0.51 -3.58
CA PHE A 70 2.93 -0.32 -2.17
C PHE A 70 3.15 1.15 -1.92
N THR A 71 2.57 1.70 -0.86
CA THR A 71 2.61 3.14 -0.59
C THR A 71 3.19 3.42 0.79
N TYR A 72 4.25 4.20 0.82
CA TYR A 72 4.90 4.65 2.05
C TYR A 72 4.12 5.80 2.67
N THR A 73 3.70 5.63 3.92
CA THR A 73 2.80 6.59 4.58
C THR A 73 3.35 8.02 4.69
N PRO A 74 4.67 8.26 4.93
CA PRO A 74 5.22 9.62 4.88
C PRO A 74 5.15 10.27 3.49
N ASP A 75 5.37 9.49 2.41
CA ASP A 75 5.25 10.01 1.04
C ASP A 75 3.80 10.35 0.70
N LEU A 76 2.87 9.48 1.11
CA LEU A 76 1.43 9.75 0.99
C LEU A 76 1.03 11.03 1.72
N ALA A 77 1.50 11.20 2.96
CA ALA A 77 1.19 12.39 3.76
C ALA A 77 1.75 13.67 3.14
N GLY A 78 3.00 13.65 2.65
CA GLY A 78 3.63 14.77 1.95
C GLY A 78 2.85 15.18 0.72
N ALA A 79 2.57 14.23 -0.19
CA ALA A 79 1.82 14.50 -1.41
C ALA A 79 0.37 14.94 -1.13
N THR A 80 -0.24 14.45 -0.04
CA THR A 80 -1.57 14.91 0.37
C THR A 80 -1.53 16.35 0.86
N LYS A 81 -0.50 16.71 1.63
CA LYS A 81 -0.31 18.09 2.09
C LYS A 81 -0.10 19.03 0.91
N GLU A 82 0.80 18.71 -0.01
CA GLU A 82 1.05 19.49 -1.23
C GLU A 82 -0.23 19.68 -2.05
N LEU A 83 -1.01 18.61 -2.26
CA LEU A 83 -2.30 18.69 -2.96
C LEU A 83 -3.28 19.70 -2.35
N VAL A 84 -3.31 19.80 -1.02
CA VAL A 84 -4.19 20.74 -0.29
C VAL A 84 -3.62 22.15 -0.32
N ASP A 85 -2.31 22.31 -0.09
CA ASP A 85 -1.65 23.62 -0.02
C ASP A 85 -1.65 24.33 -1.38
N GLU A 86 -1.50 23.60 -2.48
CA GLU A 86 -1.46 24.13 -3.84
C GLU A 86 -2.86 24.37 -4.44
N ASP A 87 -3.93 24.05 -3.72
CA ASP A 87 -5.32 24.10 -4.21
C ASP A 87 -5.50 23.48 -5.61
N SER A 88 -4.88 22.28 -5.80
CA SER A 88 -4.76 21.60 -7.09
C SER A 88 -6.08 21.18 -7.73
N GLY A 89 -7.20 21.69 -7.24
CA GLY A 89 -8.55 21.41 -7.71
C GLY A 89 -9.16 20.16 -7.04
N TYR A 90 -10.44 20.25 -6.75
CA TYR A 90 -11.18 19.16 -6.08
C TYR A 90 -11.36 17.97 -7.00
N GLY A 91 -11.35 16.76 -6.45
CA GLY A 91 -11.53 15.57 -7.26
C GLY A 91 -10.92 14.30 -6.70
N ILE A 92 -10.85 13.29 -7.56
CA ILE A 92 -10.29 11.99 -7.24
C ILE A 92 -8.82 11.96 -7.67
N TYR A 93 -7.96 11.55 -6.74
CA TYR A 93 -6.52 11.41 -6.92
C TYR A 93 -6.07 10.01 -6.53
N HIS A 94 -5.13 9.46 -7.27
CA HIS A 94 -4.42 8.25 -6.91
C HIS A 94 -3.03 8.63 -6.40
N ILE A 95 -2.78 8.43 -5.12
CA ILE A 95 -1.48 8.71 -4.49
C ILE A 95 -0.86 7.39 -4.04
N ILE A 96 0.16 6.96 -4.79
CA ILE A 96 0.91 5.72 -4.57
C ILE A 96 2.39 5.96 -4.92
N ASN A 97 3.29 5.24 -4.28
CA ASN A 97 4.66 5.20 -4.77
C ASN A 97 4.73 4.52 -6.15
N SER A 98 5.70 4.93 -6.95
CA SER A 98 5.93 4.36 -8.28
C SER A 98 6.32 2.89 -8.20
N GLY A 99 6.03 2.16 -9.28
CA GLY A 99 6.24 0.72 -9.35
C GLY A 99 5.06 -0.09 -8.78
N PHE A 100 4.97 -1.32 -9.25
CA PHE A 100 4.00 -2.30 -8.76
C PHE A 100 4.61 -3.70 -8.83
N CYS A 101 4.15 -4.58 -7.95
CA CYS A 101 4.61 -5.97 -7.96
C CYS A 101 3.61 -6.88 -7.25
N THR A 102 3.92 -8.18 -7.26
CA THR A 102 3.20 -9.17 -6.44
C THR A 102 3.69 -9.15 -5.00
N TRP A 103 2.91 -9.74 -4.08
CA TRP A 103 3.35 -9.96 -2.70
C TRP A 103 4.67 -10.72 -2.62
N TYR A 104 4.85 -11.75 -3.48
CA TYR A 104 6.09 -12.51 -3.57
C TYR A 104 7.29 -11.63 -3.92
N LYS A 105 7.18 -10.84 -4.99
CA LYS A 105 8.27 -9.94 -5.42
C LYS A 105 8.58 -8.90 -4.34
N ALA A 106 7.54 -8.36 -3.67
CA ALA A 106 7.72 -7.43 -2.56
C ALA A 106 8.45 -8.07 -1.36
N ALA A 107 8.14 -9.33 -1.02
CA ALA A 107 8.83 -10.06 0.04
C ALA A 107 10.30 -10.36 -0.30
N VAL A 108 10.58 -10.76 -1.54
CA VAL A 108 11.96 -10.98 -2.01
C VAL A 108 12.78 -9.69 -1.90
N GLU A 109 12.23 -8.56 -2.35
CA GLU A 109 12.89 -7.27 -2.27
C GLU A 109 13.11 -6.83 -0.81
N LEU A 110 12.11 -7.04 0.06
CA LEU A 110 12.23 -6.77 1.49
C LEU A 110 13.42 -7.48 2.10
N PHE A 111 13.52 -8.80 1.92
CA PHE A 111 14.58 -9.60 2.54
C PHE A 111 15.95 -9.29 1.98
N LYS A 112 16.03 -9.03 0.67
CA LYS A 112 17.25 -8.53 0.02
C LYS A 112 17.74 -7.22 0.68
N LEU A 113 16.84 -6.25 0.85
CA LEU A 113 17.18 -4.95 1.45
C LEU A 113 17.46 -5.03 2.95
N ALA A 114 16.84 -5.98 3.65
CA ALA A 114 17.05 -6.22 5.08
C ALA A 114 18.30 -7.08 5.38
N GLY A 115 18.99 -7.60 4.36
CA GLY A 115 20.12 -8.52 4.56
C GLY A 115 19.72 -9.84 5.25
N THR A 116 18.45 -10.26 5.09
CA THR A 116 17.92 -11.47 5.75
C THR A 116 17.97 -12.65 4.77
N GLU A 117 18.71 -13.67 5.12
CA GLU A 117 18.78 -14.93 4.34
C GLU A 117 17.56 -15.79 4.66
N ILE A 118 16.59 -15.81 3.76
CA ILE A 118 15.40 -16.65 3.84
C ILE A 118 14.92 -17.07 2.45
N LYS A 119 14.54 -18.32 2.30
CA LYS A 119 13.99 -18.82 1.03
C LYS A 119 12.52 -18.41 0.90
N VAL A 120 12.22 -17.51 -0.04
CA VAL A 120 10.83 -17.17 -0.37
C VAL A 120 10.35 -18.05 -1.52
N LYS A 121 9.27 -18.81 -1.30
CA LYS A 121 8.62 -19.65 -2.32
C LYS A 121 7.36 -18.97 -2.84
N ALA A 122 7.26 -18.84 -4.17
CA ALA A 122 6.05 -18.40 -4.83
C ALA A 122 4.96 -19.49 -4.73
N VAL A 123 3.74 -19.07 -4.39
CA VAL A 123 2.56 -19.93 -4.34
C VAL A 123 1.35 -19.22 -4.95
N THR A 124 0.30 -19.98 -5.27
CA THR A 124 -1.00 -19.43 -5.71
C THR A 124 -1.81 -18.91 -4.54
N GLY A 125 -2.77 -18.03 -4.83
CA GLY A 125 -3.67 -17.47 -3.80
C GLY A 125 -4.60 -18.51 -3.19
N GLU A 126 -4.88 -19.61 -3.89
CA GLU A 126 -5.73 -20.72 -3.46
C GLU A 126 -5.17 -21.45 -2.23
N LYS A 127 -3.85 -21.42 -2.05
CA LYS A 127 -3.21 -22.03 -0.88
C LYS A 127 -3.68 -21.42 0.45
N PHE A 128 -4.17 -20.19 0.43
CA PHE A 128 -4.62 -19.50 1.63
C PHE A 128 -6.14 -19.35 1.63
N VAL A 129 -6.80 -19.99 2.59
CA VAL A 129 -8.25 -19.82 2.79
C VAL A 129 -8.52 -18.38 3.22
N ARG A 130 -9.34 -17.67 2.43
CA ARG A 130 -9.73 -16.29 2.68
C ARG A 130 -11.24 -16.13 2.53
N SER A 131 -11.84 -15.31 3.38
CA SER A 131 -13.28 -15.01 3.34
C SER A 131 -13.71 -14.23 2.07
N ALA A 132 -12.78 -13.60 1.38
CA ALA A 132 -13.04 -12.85 0.15
C ALA A 132 -11.94 -13.08 -0.90
N LYS A 133 -12.38 -13.36 -2.14
CA LYS A 133 -11.47 -13.44 -3.29
C LYS A 133 -10.81 -12.08 -3.51
N ARG A 134 -9.49 -12.07 -3.65
CA ARG A 134 -8.72 -10.87 -3.97
C ARG A 134 -8.58 -10.73 -5.50
N PRO A 135 -8.60 -9.49 -6.01
CA PRO A 135 -8.34 -9.27 -7.43
C PRO A 135 -6.89 -9.63 -7.79
N LYS A 136 -6.68 -10.18 -8.98
CA LYS A 136 -5.33 -10.41 -9.51
C LYS A 136 -4.60 -9.11 -9.78
N TYR A 137 -5.33 -8.07 -10.18
CA TYR A 137 -4.80 -6.73 -10.44
C TYR A 137 -5.55 -5.70 -9.60
N SER A 138 -4.81 -5.00 -8.74
CA SER A 138 -5.28 -3.85 -7.96
C SER A 138 -4.27 -2.69 -8.05
N VAL A 139 -3.62 -2.59 -9.21
CA VAL A 139 -2.66 -1.53 -9.51
C VAL A 139 -3.40 -0.22 -9.75
N LEU A 140 -2.95 0.85 -9.09
CA LEU A 140 -3.39 2.22 -9.31
C LEU A 140 -2.38 2.95 -10.20
N LEU A 141 -2.87 3.82 -11.08
CA LEU A 141 -2.04 4.72 -11.87
C LEU A 141 -2.26 6.15 -11.39
N ASN A 142 -1.18 6.84 -11.05
CA ASN A 142 -1.20 8.28 -10.81
C ASN A 142 -1.10 8.99 -12.17
N THR A 143 -2.14 9.74 -12.54
CA THR A 143 -2.22 10.47 -13.83
C THR A 143 -2.36 11.98 -13.64
N LYS A 144 -2.37 12.46 -12.40
CA LYS A 144 -2.66 13.87 -12.09
C LYS A 144 -1.55 14.60 -11.34
N LEU A 145 -0.74 13.87 -10.58
CA LEU A 145 0.30 14.45 -9.73
C LEU A 145 1.70 14.01 -10.22
N PRO A 146 2.76 14.74 -9.86
CA PRO A 146 4.12 14.25 -10.05
C PRO A 146 4.28 12.85 -9.45
N PRO A 147 5.03 11.94 -10.11
CA PRO A 147 5.22 10.58 -9.60
C PRO A 147 6.03 10.61 -8.31
N LEU A 148 5.54 9.91 -7.29
CA LEU A 148 6.34 9.64 -6.10
C LEU A 148 7.48 8.67 -6.43
N ARG A 149 8.55 8.69 -5.64
CA ARG A 149 9.68 7.76 -5.79
C ARG A 149 9.23 6.30 -5.85
N ASP A 150 10.10 5.44 -6.38
CA ASP A 150 9.84 4.00 -6.42
C ASP A 150 9.64 3.42 -5.01
N TYR A 151 8.71 2.48 -4.86
CA TYR A 151 8.40 1.85 -3.56
C TYR A 151 9.61 1.15 -2.93
N ARG A 152 10.59 0.69 -3.73
CA ARG A 152 11.83 0.06 -3.24
C ARG A 152 12.74 1.06 -2.54
N GLU A 153 12.83 2.27 -3.05
CA GLU A 153 13.55 3.37 -2.39
C GLU A 153 12.88 3.77 -1.07
N ALA A 154 11.54 3.85 -1.09
CA ALA A 154 10.76 4.10 0.10
C ALA A 154 10.92 2.98 1.13
N LEU A 155 10.94 1.72 0.69
CA LEU A 155 11.18 0.54 1.54
C LEU A 155 12.58 0.57 2.16
N LYS A 156 13.60 0.92 1.38
CA LYS A 156 14.98 1.10 1.89
C LYS A 156 15.03 2.17 2.99
N LYS A 157 14.34 3.30 2.80
CA LYS A 157 14.24 4.35 3.85
C LYS A 157 13.50 3.84 5.09
N TYR A 158 12.42 3.10 4.90
CA TYR A 158 11.65 2.51 6.00
C TYR A 158 12.49 1.56 6.85
N LEU A 159 13.26 0.67 6.23
CA LEU A 159 14.13 -0.27 6.95
C LEU A 159 15.20 0.43 7.77
N LYS A 160 15.80 1.53 7.27
CA LYS A 160 16.76 2.33 8.05
C LYS A 160 16.17 2.89 9.35
N ILE A 161 14.89 3.30 9.33
CA ILE A 161 14.21 3.83 10.54
C ILE A 161 13.91 2.72 11.54
N LYS A 162 13.73 1.49 11.08
CA LYS A 162 13.46 0.34 11.97
C LYS A 162 14.69 -0.21 12.67
N THR A 163 15.87 0.05 12.13
CA THR A 163 17.15 -0.44 12.68
C THR A 163 17.72 0.53 13.72
N LEU A 164 17.10 1.69 13.89
CA LEU A 164 17.37 2.67 14.95
C LEU A 164 16.39 2.49 16.11
#